data_280879e648e028453d49d25f9a09ac0f
#
_entry.id   280879e648e028453d49d25f9a09ac0f
#
_cell.length_a   1.000
_cell.length_b   1.000
_cell.length_c   1.000
_cell.angle_alpha   90.00
_cell.angle_beta   90.00
_cell.angle_gamma   90.00
#
_symmetry.space_group_name_H-M   'P 1'
#
loop_
_entity.id
_entity.type
_entity.pdbx_description
1 polymer ?
#
loop_
_entity_poly.entity_id
_entity_poly.type
_entity_poly.pdbx_seq_one_letter_code
_entity_poly.pdbx_strand_id
1 'polypeptide(L)'
;MAGAASRVACLDGLRGIAAAQVMVGHFLYAFRPAWFARLDPLVNGDFAVFLFLVLSGFVLTPGFERAPRALRAGLIRRAVRLGLPVAAAGVAAFALRAAFPGAWLAAARLNGCAWLAAFAPLTPGHALADGSGLTMLTGYAQTTLFAPLVGRLMSVYASADTPIWSLHLEWWGSVLVLGLVWLRARSATHWGLALAVAVLLIGANALMLFAVGHVLSVLARERDWLGAPGGRARARTGWALLAVGIWIAAGHWFPGVRLLRDLAGIAPALRSYSWFFWHIEFGALLVFLGVLLNPGLQFFLSGPVPQFLGRVSFPVYLLHFPIMLGLGSAVFVMVHPWGGATATLAALGVGVAATLLLAIPFEIVVERPAIALSRRLGAAGGPLIRRAMRGGLSRQAGAANVPPRPATTPQPGAPS
;
A
#
# COMPACT_ATOMS: atom_id res chain seq x y z
N MET A 1 2.72 26.45 -14.40
CA MET A 1 1.88 25.23 -14.42
C MET A 1 2.64 23.95 -14.78
N ALA A 2 3.69 23.98 -15.61
CA ALA A 2 4.51 22.80 -15.94
C ALA A 2 5.18 22.12 -14.74
N GLY A 3 5.64 22.88 -13.72
CA GLY A 3 6.31 22.33 -12.55
C GLY A 3 5.46 21.44 -11.64
N ALA A 4 4.14 21.67 -11.54
CA ALA A 4 3.26 20.87 -10.68
C ALA A 4 2.93 19.49 -11.31
N ALA A 5 2.79 19.42 -12.63
CA ALA A 5 2.54 18.16 -13.34
C ALA A 5 3.78 17.25 -13.32
N SER A 6 4.99 17.81 -13.46
CA SER A 6 6.23 17.05 -13.38
C SER A 6 6.53 16.51 -11.98
N ARG A 7 6.03 17.19 -10.92
CA ARG A 7 6.23 16.80 -9.52
C ARG A 7 5.47 15.52 -9.12
N VAL A 8 4.31 15.30 -9.71
CA VAL A 8 3.53 14.07 -9.49
C VAL A 8 4.12 12.94 -10.34
N ALA A 9 4.62 13.26 -11.55
CA ALA A 9 5.15 12.28 -12.48
C ALA A 9 6.33 11.47 -11.89
N CYS A 10 7.32 12.09 -11.25
CA CYS A 10 8.43 11.35 -10.66
C CYS A 10 8.00 10.36 -9.57
N LEU A 11 6.94 10.66 -8.81
CA LEU A 11 6.40 9.77 -7.79
C LEU A 11 5.64 8.58 -8.41
N ASP A 12 4.93 8.81 -9.53
CA ASP A 12 4.31 7.73 -10.30
C ASP A 12 5.38 6.82 -10.91
N GLY A 13 6.47 7.38 -11.45
CA GLY A 13 7.61 6.61 -11.95
C GLY A 13 8.30 5.80 -10.85
N LEU A 14 8.50 6.39 -9.67
CA LEU A 14 9.06 5.69 -8.52
C LEU A 14 8.19 4.49 -8.11
N ARG A 15 6.87 4.68 -8.08
CA ARG A 15 5.91 3.61 -7.82
C ARG A 15 6.02 2.49 -8.86
N GLY A 16 6.20 2.84 -10.13
CA GLY A 16 6.37 1.89 -11.21
C GLY A 16 7.63 1.04 -11.06
N ILE A 17 8.75 1.65 -10.74
CA ILE A 17 10.02 0.95 -10.50
C ILE A 17 9.89 0.03 -9.27
N ALA A 18 9.28 0.49 -8.19
CA ALA A 18 9.06 -0.32 -7.01
C ALA A 18 8.16 -1.56 -7.30
N ALA A 19 7.11 -1.40 -8.12
CA ALA A 19 6.27 -2.54 -8.54
C ALA A 19 7.06 -3.55 -9.40
N ALA A 20 7.89 -3.07 -10.31
CA ALA A 20 8.76 -3.93 -11.10
C ALA A 20 9.79 -4.67 -10.23
N GLN A 21 10.33 -3.99 -9.21
CA GLN A 21 11.24 -4.60 -8.23
C GLN A 21 10.56 -5.73 -7.44
N VAL A 22 9.34 -5.52 -6.94
CA VAL A 22 8.56 -6.58 -6.26
C VAL A 22 8.35 -7.77 -7.19
N MET A 23 7.90 -7.52 -8.41
CA MET A 23 7.65 -8.57 -9.40
C MET A 23 8.92 -9.38 -9.68
N VAL A 24 9.99 -8.73 -10.09
CA VAL A 24 11.28 -9.40 -10.42
C VAL A 24 11.83 -10.12 -9.19
N GLY A 25 11.77 -9.48 -8.02
CA GLY A 25 12.20 -10.06 -6.76
C GLY A 25 11.49 -11.37 -6.42
N HIS A 26 10.16 -11.42 -6.55
CA HIS A 26 9.39 -12.64 -6.29
C HIS A 26 9.75 -13.78 -7.25
N PHE A 27 9.90 -13.50 -8.56
CA PHE A 27 10.32 -14.52 -9.53
C PHE A 27 11.72 -15.06 -9.22
N LEU A 28 12.67 -14.18 -8.92
CA LEU A 28 14.05 -14.60 -8.58
C LEU A 28 14.08 -15.33 -7.23
N TYR A 29 13.27 -14.95 -6.27
CA TYR A 29 13.16 -15.63 -4.99
C TYR A 29 12.53 -17.02 -5.12
N ALA A 30 11.50 -17.15 -5.96
CA ALA A 30 10.82 -18.42 -6.22
C ALA A 30 11.74 -19.45 -6.89
N PHE A 31 12.50 -19.01 -7.88
CA PHE A 31 13.32 -19.89 -8.72
C PHE A 31 14.81 -19.89 -8.37
N ARG A 32 15.24 -19.06 -7.42
CA ARG A 32 16.53 -19.01 -6.70
C ARG A 32 17.76 -19.42 -7.53
N PRO A 33 18.16 -18.64 -8.55
CA PRO A 33 19.43 -18.90 -9.19
C PRO A 33 20.60 -18.68 -8.22
N ALA A 34 21.71 -19.40 -8.37
CA ALA A 34 22.85 -19.35 -7.44
C ALA A 34 23.42 -17.93 -7.22
N TRP A 35 23.29 -17.04 -8.20
CA TRP A 35 23.74 -15.65 -8.13
C TRP A 35 22.74 -14.69 -7.46
N PHE A 36 21.51 -15.14 -7.15
CA PHE A 36 20.44 -14.31 -6.63
C PHE A 36 20.83 -13.56 -5.34
N ALA A 37 21.52 -14.26 -4.44
CA ALA A 37 21.93 -13.67 -3.17
C ALA A 37 22.77 -12.39 -3.34
N ARG A 38 23.49 -12.24 -4.45
CA ARG A 38 24.32 -11.07 -4.74
C ARG A 38 23.49 -9.83 -5.16
N LEU A 39 22.25 -10.04 -5.60
CA LEU A 39 21.34 -8.98 -6.06
C LEU A 39 20.32 -8.57 -5.00
N ASP A 40 20.31 -9.23 -3.83
CA ASP A 40 19.27 -9.07 -2.81
C ASP A 40 18.86 -7.61 -2.55
N PRO A 41 19.75 -6.63 -2.34
CA PRO A 41 19.30 -5.26 -2.11
C PRO A 41 18.48 -4.66 -3.25
N LEU A 42 18.81 -5.02 -4.50
CA LEU A 42 18.16 -4.47 -5.69
C LEU A 42 16.81 -5.12 -6.00
N VAL A 43 16.61 -6.36 -5.54
CA VAL A 43 15.41 -7.17 -5.83
C VAL A 43 14.61 -7.50 -4.57
N ASN A 44 14.89 -6.83 -3.45
CA ASN A 44 14.19 -7.03 -2.18
C ASN A 44 12.75 -6.50 -2.29
N GLY A 45 11.76 -7.40 -2.20
CA GLY A 45 10.35 -7.07 -2.29
C GLY A 45 9.87 -6.24 -1.09
N ASP A 46 10.37 -6.51 0.12
CA ASP A 46 9.98 -5.79 1.34
C ASP A 46 10.43 -4.32 1.27
N PHE A 47 11.64 -4.06 0.76
CA PHE A 47 12.12 -2.71 0.52
C PHE A 47 11.18 -1.90 -0.38
N ALA A 48 10.74 -2.49 -1.48
CA ALA A 48 9.82 -1.85 -2.41
C ALA A 48 8.44 -1.61 -1.78
N VAL A 49 7.94 -2.55 -0.96
CA VAL A 49 6.69 -2.37 -0.21
C VAL A 49 6.81 -1.21 0.77
N PHE A 50 7.88 -1.12 1.55
CA PHE A 50 8.07 0.00 2.49
C PHE A 50 8.20 1.35 1.77
N LEU A 51 8.82 1.35 0.58
CA LEU A 51 8.84 2.53 -0.29
C LEU A 51 7.44 2.93 -0.74
N PHE A 52 6.56 1.96 -1.06
CA PHE A 52 5.15 2.23 -1.34
C PHE A 52 4.42 2.86 -0.17
N LEU A 53 4.66 2.39 1.07
CA LEU A 53 3.93 2.88 2.24
C LEU A 53 4.26 4.36 2.53
N VAL A 54 5.55 4.75 2.49
CA VAL A 54 5.93 6.17 2.69
C VAL A 54 5.44 7.05 1.54
N LEU A 55 5.53 6.56 0.30
CA LEU A 55 5.01 7.25 -0.88
C LEU A 55 3.50 7.43 -0.82
N SER A 56 2.75 6.41 -0.37
CA SER A 56 1.30 6.50 -0.19
C SER A 56 0.92 7.56 0.85
N GLY A 57 1.58 7.60 2.00
CA GLY A 57 1.37 8.66 2.99
C GLY A 57 1.61 10.05 2.42
N PHE A 58 2.66 10.20 1.60
CA PHE A 58 3.00 11.45 0.94
C PHE A 58 1.94 11.89 -0.09
N VAL A 59 1.52 10.98 -0.98
CA VAL A 59 0.61 11.30 -2.10
C VAL A 59 -0.86 11.44 -1.65
N LEU A 60 -1.28 10.69 -0.63
CA LEU A 60 -2.65 10.76 -0.10
C LEU A 60 -2.94 12.09 0.60
N THR A 61 -1.94 12.67 1.25
CA THR A 61 -2.08 13.91 2.02
C THR A 61 -2.73 15.05 1.22
N PRO A 62 -2.19 15.53 0.08
CA PRO A 62 -2.80 16.61 -0.68
C PRO A 62 -4.18 16.23 -1.26
N GLY A 63 -4.40 14.93 -1.50
CA GLY A 63 -5.71 14.44 -1.95
C GLY A 63 -6.80 14.59 -0.88
N PHE A 64 -6.48 14.32 0.38
CA PHE A 64 -7.39 14.46 1.52
C PHE A 64 -7.55 15.92 1.99
N GLU A 65 -6.52 16.72 1.89
CA GLU A 65 -6.57 18.15 2.25
C GLU A 65 -7.53 18.99 1.39
N ARG A 66 -7.83 18.55 0.16
CA ARG A 66 -8.84 19.21 -0.68
C ARG A 66 -10.24 19.16 -0.07
N ALA A 67 -10.53 18.18 0.78
CA ALA A 67 -11.82 18.04 1.47
C ALA A 67 -11.62 17.41 2.86
N PRO A 68 -10.94 18.08 3.81
CA PRO A 68 -10.50 17.49 5.06
C PRO A 68 -11.66 17.09 5.99
N ARG A 69 -12.83 17.70 5.81
CA ARG A 69 -14.05 17.39 6.59
C ARG A 69 -14.87 16.25 6.00
N ALA A 70 -14.55 15.76 4.82
CA ALA A 70 -15.29 14.71 4.11
C ALA A 70 -14.70 13.31 4.39
N LEU A 71 -14.49 12.94 5.66
CA LEU A 71 -13.91 11.65 6.07
C LEU A 71 -14.59 10.46 5.39
N ARG A 72 -15.94 10.40 5.49
CA ARG A 72 -16.72 9.31 4.90
C ARG A 72 -16.52 9.20 3.39
N ALA A 73 -16.53 10.33 2.67
CA ALA A 73 -16.30 10.33 1.22
C ALA A 73 -14.86 9.90 0.88
N GLY A 74 -13.88 10.26 1.70
CA GLY A 74 -12.50 9.80 1.58
C GLY A 74 -12.38 8.29 1.73
N LEU A 75 -12.99 7.71 2.76
CA LEU A 75 -13.01 6.27 3.01
C LEU A 75 -13.72 5.50 1.90
N ILE A 76 -14.90 5.94 1.45
CA ILE A 76 -15.64 5.31 0.35
C ILE A 76 -14.80 5.31 -0.93
N ARG A 77 -14.20 6.46 -1.29
CA ARG A 77 -13.31 6.53 -2.46
C ARG A 77 -12.16 5.53 -2.36
N ARG A 78 -11.56 5.41 -1.18
CA ARG A 78 -10.44 4.50 -0.97
C ARG A 78 -10.86 3.04 -1.02
N ALA A 79 -11.97 2.67 -0.37
CA ALA A 79 -12.52 1.33 -0.37
C ALA A 79 -12.83 0.83 -1.78
N VAL A 80 -13.50 1.64 -2.60
CA VAL A 80 -13.86 1.28 -3.97
C VAL A 80 -12.61 1.19 -4.87
N ARG A 81 -11.69 2.16 -4.73
CA ARG A 81 -10.47 2.19 -5.53
C ARG A 81 -9.54 0.99 -5.28
N LEU A 82 -9.47 0.48 -4.05
CA LEU A 82 -8.67 -0.70 -3.71
C LEU A 82 -9.46 -1.99 -3.89
N GLY A 83 -10.69 -2.04 -3.39
CA GLY A 83 -11.47 -3.27 -3.28
C GLY A 83 -11.86 -3.87 -4.63
N LEU A 84 -12.30 -3.05 -5.61
CA LEU A 84 -12.70 -3.58 -6.93
C LEU A 84 -11.54 -4.23 -7.69
N PRO A 85 -10.34 -3.60 -7.81
CA PRO A 85 -9.21 -4.27 -8.43
C PRO A 85 -8.74 -5.51 -7.67
N VAL A 86 -8.77 -5.51 -6.32
CA VAL A 86 -8.44 -6.68 -5.51
C VAL A 86 -9.39 -7.83 -5.77
N ALA A 87 -10.71 -7.57 -5.82
CA ALA A 87 -11.69 -8.58 -6.15
C ALA A 87 -11.48 -9.20 -7.54
N ALA A 88 -11.22 -8.35 -8.55
CA ALA A 88 -10.93 -8.82 -9.91
C ALA A 88 -9.61 -9.62 -9.97
N ALA A 89 -8.58 -9.19 -9.26
CA ALA A 89 -7.32 -9.93 -9.17
C ALA A 89 -7.48 -11.28 -8.46
N GLY A 90 -8.32 -11.36 -7.43
CA GLY A 90 -8.64 -12.62 -6.75
C GLY A 90 -9.28 -13.64 -7.71
N VAL A 91 -10.21 -13.19 -8.57
CA VAL A 91 -10.80 -14.04 -9.62
C VAL A 91 -9.74 -14.47 -10.64
N ALA A 92 -8.89 -13.55 -11.09
CA ALA A 92 -7.79 -13.86 -12.02
C ALA A 92 -6.78 -14.84 -11.39
N ALA A 93 -6.44 -14.66 -10.11
CA ALA A 93 -5.55 -15.55 -9.37
C ALA A 93 -6.12 -16.97 -9.26
N PHE A 94 -7.42 -17.09 -8.99
CA PHE A 94 -8.10 -18.37 -8.97
C PHE A 94 -8.03 -19.06 -10.34
N ALA A 95 -8.37 -18.34 -11.40
CA ALA A 95 -8.36 -18.89 -12.78
C ALA A 95 -6.94 -19.32 -13.20
N LEU A 96 -5.92 -18.51 -12.93
CA LEU A 96 -4.52 -18.82 -13.25
C LEU A 96 -4.02 -20.05 -12.50
N ARG A 97 -4.31 -20.15 -11.20
CA ARG A 97 -3.89 -21.32 -10.41
C ARG A 97 -4.65 -22.58 -10.79
N ALA A 98 -5.92 -22.48 -11.17
CA ALA A 98 -6.71 -23.59 -11.68
C ALA A 98 -6.22 -24.09 -13.06
N ALA A 99 -5.72 -23.17 -13.91
CA ALA A 99 -5.16 -23.51 -15.22
C ALA A 99 -3.79 -24.23 -15.11
N PHE A 100 -3.04 -24.05 -14.01
CA PHE A 100 -1.72 -24.65 -13.77
C PHE A 100 -1.66 -25.38 -12.43
N PRO A 101 -2.45 -26.47 -12.24
CA PRO A 101 -2.60 -27.11 -10.94
C PRO A 101 -1.28 -27.73 -10.48
N GLY A 102 -0.81 -27.36 -9.28
CA GLY A 102 0.40 -27.91 -8.68
C GLY A 102 1.74 -27.51 -9.31
N ALA A 103 1.74 -26.63 -10.32
CA ALA A 103 2.96 -26.21 -11.01
C ALA A 103 4.02 -25.64 -10.04
N TRP A 104 3.62 -24.81 -9.08
CA TRP A 104 4.51 -24.27 -8.06
C TRP A 104 5.14 -25.32 -7.16
N LEU A 105 4.41 -26.39 -6.81
CA LEU A 105 4.94 -27.49 -6.01
C LEU A 105 5.96 -28.32 -6.80
N ALA A 106 5.70 -28.55 -8.10
CA ALA A 106 6.65 -29.21 -8.98
C ALA A 106 7.93 -28.40 -9.13
N ALA A 107 7.82 -27.09 -9.36
CA ALA A 107 8.95 -26.17 -9.43
C ALA A 107 9.74 -26.14 -8.10
N ALA A 108 9.05 -26.06 -6.97
CA ALA A 108 9.66 -26.07 -5.65
C ALA A 108 10.46 -27.35 -5.36
N ARG A 109 9.98 -28.50 -5.81
CA ARG A 109 10.69 -29.78 -5.68
C ARG A 109 11.97 -29.81 -6.53
N LEU A 110 11.91 -29.25 -7.75
CA LEU A 110 13.06 -29.24 -8.65
C LEU A 110 14.19 -28.33 -8.17
N ASN A 111 13.86 -27.17 -7.55
CA ASN A 111 14.87 -26.20 -7.11
C ASN A 111 15.11 -26.16 -5.59
N GLY A 112 14.42 -27.01 -4.81
CA GLY A 112 14.54 -27.04 -3.36
C GLY A 112 14.02 -25.79 -2.62
N CYS A 113 13.12 -25.01 -3.22
CA CYS A 113 12.62 -23.77 -2.63
C CYS A 113 11.50 -24.02 -1.62
N ALA A 114 11.84 -24.11 -0.33
CA ALA A 114 10.87 -24.32 0.76
C ALA A 114 9.78 -23.21 0.82
N TRP A 115 10.16 -21.97 0.51
CA TRP A 115 9.20 -20.87 0.47
C TRP A 115 8.13 -21.09 -0.60
N LEU A 116 8.52 -21.48 -1.82
CA LEU A 116 7.57 -21.77 -2.90
C LEU A 116 6.70 -23.00 -2.56
N ALA A 117 7.25 -24.00 -1.85
CA ALA A 117 6.52 -25.16 -1.40
C ALA A 117 5.49 -24.88 -0.30
N ALA A 118 5.65 -23.77 0.44
CA ALA A 118 4.76 -23.42 1.56
C ALA A 118 3.36 -22.97 1.12
N PHE A 119 3.17 -22.56 -0.15
CA PHE A 119 1.87 -22.11 -0.64
C PHE A 119 0.89 -23.27 -0.76
N ALA A 120 -0.22 -23.18 -0.02
CA ALA A 120 -1.26 -24.19 0.01
C ALA A 120 -2.03 -24.28 -1.33
N PRO A 121 -2.63 -25.44 -1.65
CA PRO A 121 -3.62 -25.54 -2.71
C PRO A 121 -4.76 -24.54 -2.49
N LEU A 122 -5.20 -23.91 -3.58
CA LEU A 122 -6.25 -22.91 -3.52
C LEU A 122 -7.60 -23.56 -3.23
N THR A 123 -8.31 -23.04 -2.22
CA THR A 123 -9.71 -23.41 -1.97
C THR A 123 -10.64 -22.27 -2.39
N PRO A 124 -11.90 -22.56 -2.79
CA PRO A 124 -12.87 -21.51 -3.09
C PRO A 124 -13.09 -20.53 -1.95
N GLY A 125 -13.03 -21.00 -0.70
CA GLY A 125 -13.15 -20.14 0.50
C GLY A 125 -12.05 -19.10 0.63
N HIS A 126 -10.79 -19.46 0.36
CA HIS A 126 -9.68 -18.50 0.37
C HIS A 126 -9.80 -17.48 -0.76
N ALA A 127 -10.16 -17.91 -1.97
CA ALA A 127 -10.39 -17.01 -3.10
C ALA A 127 -11.53 -16.01 -2.83
N LEU A 128 -12.61 -16.48 -2.20
CA LEU A 128 -13.74 -15.63 -1.83
C LEU A 128 -13.35 -14.61 -0.75
N ALA A 129 -12.57 -15.00 0.24
CA ALA A 129 -12.12 -14.10 1.29
C ALA A 129 -11.23 -12.98 0.74
N ASP A 130 -10.28 -13.30 -0.16
CA ASP A 130 -9.42 -12.31 -0.82
C ASP A 130 -10.26 -11.41 -1.74
N GLY A 131 -11.11 -11.98 -2.57
CA GLY A 131 -11.97 -11.24 -3.51
C GLY A 131 -13.06 -10.39 -2.86
N SER A 132 -13.53 -10.75 -1.65
CA SER A 132 -14.52 -9.95 -0.91
C SER A 132 -13.92 -8.71 -0.23
N GLY A 133 -12.60 -8.57 -0.21
CA GLY A 133 -11.89 -7.52 0.51
C GLY A 133 -11.83 -7.74 2.03
N LEU A 134 -12.26 -8.89 2.53
CA LEU A 134 -12.19 -9.23 3.96
C LEU A 134 -10.75 -9.21 4.43
N THR A 135 -9.82 -9.80 3.68
CA THR A 135 -8.38 -9.81 3.99
C THR A 135 -7.76 -8.42 3.98
N MET A 136 -8.25 -7.50 3.15
CA MET A 136 -7.83 -6.10 3.18
C MET A 136 -8.22 -5.43 4.51
N LEU A 137 -9.39 -5.76 5.08
CA LEU A 137 -9.83 -5.19 6.36
C LEU A 137 -9.15 -5.86 7.55
N THR A 138 -9.09 -7.19 7.58
CA THR A 138 -8.65 -7.97 8.74
C THR A 138 -7.16 -8.34 8.69
N GLY A 139 -6.55 -8.42 7.51
CA GLY A 139 -5.19 -8.91 7.29
C GLY A 139 -5.08 -10.44 7.41
N TYR A 140 -3.86 -10.93 7.32
CA TYR A 140 -3.51 -12.34 7.54
C TYR A 140 -2.89 -12.51 8.93
N ALA A 141 -2.90 -13.73 9.45
CA ALA A 141 -2.39 -14.06 10.78
C ALA A 141 -0.97 -13.54 11.05
N GLN A 142 -0.12 -13.57 10.03
CA GLN A 142 1.30 -13.17 10.14
C GLN A 142 1.54 -11.67 9.95
N THR A 143 0.61 -10.93 9.40
CA THR A 143 0.84 -9.55 8.93
C THR A 143 -0.22 -8.55 9.42
N THR A 144 -1.20 -9.02 10.19
CA THR A 144 -2.29 -8.16 10.65
C THR A 144 -1.94 -7.37 11.92
N LEU A 145 -2.46 -6.15 12.00
CA LEU A 145 -2.50 -5.36 13.24
C LEU A 145 -3.38 -6.01 14.32
N PHE A 146 -4.28 -6.90 13.92
CA PHE A 146 -5.26 -7.58 14.76
C PHE A 146 -4.92 -9.06 14.97
N ALA A 147 -3.63 -9.42 14.96
CA ALA A 147 -3.15 -10.81 15.08
C ALA A 147 -3.85 -11.64 16.17
N PRO A 148 -4.15 -11.12 17.39
CA PRO A 148 -4.86 -11.89 18.40
C PRO A 148 -6.28 -12.28 17.99
N LEU A 149 -6.95 -11.47 17.17
CA LEU A 149 -8.33 -11.70 16.72
C LEU A 149 -8.41 -12.55 15.47
N VAL A 150 -7.43 -12.44 14.57
CA VAL A 150 -7.46 -13.01 13.21
C VAL A 150 -6.51 -14.21 13.06
N GLY A 151 -5.57 -14.40 13.99
CA GLY A 151 -4.46 -15.35 13.92
C GLY A 151 -4.82 -16.83 13.70
N ARG A 152 -6.12 -17.18 13.80
CA ARG A 152 -6.63 -18.53 13.52
C ARG A 152 -7.37 -18.63 12.19
N LEU A 153 -7.63 -17.53 11.48
CA LEU A 153 -8.56 -17.54 10.36
C LEU A 153 -7.87 -17.68 9.00
N MET A 154 -6.73 -17.02 8.79
CA MET A 154 -6.11 -17.03 7.47
C MET A 154 -4.58 -16.95 7.54
N SER A 155 -3.91 -17.83 6.82
CA SER A 155 -2.47 -17.75 6.57
C SER A 155 -2.19 -17.05 5.24
N VAL A 156 -1.15 -16.23 5.18
CA VAL A 156 -0.67 -15.62 3.93
C VAL A 156 -0.32 -16.66 2.87
N TYR A 157 0.11 -17.85 3.27
CA TYR A 157 0.40 -18.98 2.38
C TYR A 157 -0.85 -19.68 1.82
N ALA A 158 -2.03 -19.46 2.41
CA ALA A 158 -3.30 -19.97 1.91
C ALA A 158 -4.01 -18.97 0.98
N SER A 159 -3.49 -17.74 0.85
CA SER A 159 -4.03 -16.72 -0.04
C SER A 159 -3.96 -17.13 -1.51
N ALA A 160 -4.95 -16.69 -2.28
CA ALA A 160 -4.92 -16.78 -3.74
C ALA A 160 -3.84 -15.86 -4.33
N ASP A 161 -3.66 -14.71 -3.72
CA ASP A 161 -2.73 -13.64 -4.12
C ASP A 161 -2.04 -13.07 -2.87
N THR A 162 -0.94 -13.67 -2.49
CA THR A 162 -0.18 -13.35 -1.28
C THR A 162 0.15 -11.86 -1.10
N PRO A 163 0.57 -11.09 -2.13
CA PRO A 163 0.86 -9.65 -1.98
C PRO A 163 -0.29 -8.79 -1.43
N ILE A 164 -1.51 -9.28 -1.41
CA ILE A 164 -2.66 -8.58 -0.79
C ILE A 164 -2.42 -8.24 0.70
N TRP A 165 -1.50 -8.93 1.39
CA TRP A 165 -1.17 -8.61 2.78
C TRP A 165 -0.78 -7.14 2.99
N SER A 166 -0.07 -6.53 2.05
CA SER A 166 0.32 -5.13 2.15
C SER A 166 -0.83 -4.16 1.92
N LEU A 167 -1.90 -4.60 1.23
CA LEU A 167 -3.09 -3.78 1.02
C LEU A 167 -3.90 -3.60 2.31
N HIS A 168 -3.75 -4.50 3.27
CA HIS A 168 -4.22 -4.28 4.63
C HIS A 168 -3.55 -3.04 5.26
N LEU A 169 -2.23 -2.95 5.17
CA LEU A 169 -1.49 -1.76 5.63
C LEU A 169 -1.87 -0.51 4.83
N GLU A 170 -2.05 -0.65 3.50
CA GLU A 170 -2.46 0.45 2.62
C GLU A 170 -3.85 0.99 2.99
N TRP A 171 -4.79 0.12 3.36
CA TRP A 171 -6.10 0.53 3.84
C TRP A 171 -6.01 1.29 5.16
N TRP A 172 -5.41 0.70 6.19
CA TRP A 172 -5.31 1.31 7.52
C TRP A 172 -4.39 2.53 7.54
N GLY A 173 -3.33 2.52 6.75
CA GLY A 173 -2.49 3.69 6.52
C GLY A 173 -3.26 4.85 5.89
N SER A 174 -4.18 4.56 4.97
CA SER A 174 -5.07 5.58 4.39
C SER A 174 -6.04 6.16 5.42
N VAL A 175 -6.57 5.33 6.34
CA VAL A 175 -7.41 5.78 7.46
C VAL A 175 -6.61 6.67 8.40
N LEU A 176 -5.38 6.27 8.73
CA LEU A 176 -4.46 7.07 9.56
C LEU A 176 -4.17 8.44 8.94
N VAL A 177 -3.77 8.50 7.67
CA VAL A 177 -3.47 9.77 6.97
C VAL A 177 -4.70 10.66 6.89
N LEU A 178 -5.87 10.07 6.61
CA LEU A 178 -7.14 10.82 6.59
C LEU A 178 -7.45 11.43 7.96
N GLY A 179 -7.25 10.67 9.05
CA GLY A 179 -7.39 11.15 10.42
C GLY A 179 -6.41 12.28 10.76
N LEU A 180 -5.14 12.14 10.39
CA LEU A 180 -4.11 13.16 10.60
C LEU A 180 -4.42 14.46 9.84
N VAL A 181 -4.86 14.36 8.57
CA VAL A 181 -5.29 15.52 7.77
C VAL A 181 -6.49 16.22 8.42
N TRP A 182 -7.46 15.44 8.89
CA TRP A 182 -8.64 15.98 9.55
C TRP A 182 -8.31 16.71 10.88
N LEU A 183 -7.40 16.14 11.68
CA LEU A 183 -6.93 16.76 12.92
C LEU A 183 -6.14 18.04 12.62
N ARG A 184 -5.22 18.00 11.64
CA ARG A 184 -4.43 19.17 11.23
C ARG A 184 -5.32 20.32 10.78
N ALA A 185 -6.41 20.05 10.06
CA ALA A 185 -7.36 21.07 9.62
C ALA A 185 -8.17 21.69 10.78
N ARG A 186 -8.13 21.10 11.99
CA ARG A 186 -8.81 21.61 13.17
C ARG A 186 -7.88 22.31 14.15
N SER A 187 -6.73 21.70 14.43
CA SER A 187 -5.79 22.20 15.44
C SER A 187 -4.40 21.59 15.22
N ALA A 188 -3.38 22.43 15.18
CA ALA A 188 -1.98 22.00 15.14
C ALA A 188 -1.60 21.19 16.40
N THR A 189 -2.14 21.57 17.57
CA THR A 189 -1.89 20.85 18.83
C THR A 189 -2.45 19.43 18.79
N HIS A 190 -3.72 19.25 18.37
CA HIS A 190 -4.30 17.91 18.25
C HIS A 190 -3.58 17.04 17.20
N TRP A 191 -3.14 17.65 16.11
CA TRP A 191 -2.33 16.97 15.10
C TRP A 191 -0.98 16.52 15.66
N GLY A 192 -0.26 17.40 16.37
CA GLY A 192 1.01 17.08 17.03
C GLY A 192 0.87 15.98 18.08
N LEU A 193 -0.19 16.05 18.92
CA LEU A 193 -0.49 15.01 19.90
C LEU A 193 -0.81 13.66 19.20
N ALA A 194 -1.60 13.66 18.14
CA ALA A 194 -1.88 12.45 17.37
C ALA A 194 -0.63 11.81 16.75
N LEU A 195 0.31 12.63 16.27
CA LEU A 195 1.60 12.13 15.80
C LEU A 195 2.42 11.51 16.93
N ALA A 196 2.48 12.15 18.11
CA ALA A 196 3.16 11.61 19.28
C ALA A 196 2.56 10.27 19.72
N VAL A 197 1.22 10.19 19.77
CA VAL A 197 0.50 8.94 20.08
C VAL A 197 0.76 7.88 19.00
N ALA A 198 0.79 8.25 17.72
CA ALA A 198 1.14 7.32 16.64
C ALA A 198 2.56 6.76 16.81
N VAL A 199 3.55 7.60 17.15
CA VAL A 199 4.92 7.15 17.45
C VAL A 199 4.94 6.14 18.60
N LEU A 200 4.19 6.38 19.66
CA LEU A 200 4.14 5.49 20.82
C LEU A 200 3.45 4.15 20.51
N LEU A 201 2.34 4.18 19.76
CA LEU A 201 1.52 2.99 19.52
C LEU A 201 1.97 2.15 18.31
N ILE A 202 2.44 2.81 17.26
CA ILE A 202 2.79 2.15 15.99
C ILE A 202 4.20 2.50 15.49
N GLY A 203 5.04 3.12 16.31
CA GLY A 203 6.38 3.54 15.92
C GLY A 203 7.28 2.40 15.42
N ALA A 204 7.04 1.18 15.91
CA ALA A 204 7.71 -0.04 15.46
C ALA A 204 6.92 -0.81 14.38
N ASN A 205 5.88 -0.23 13.79
CA ASN A 205 5.05 -0.86 12.78
C ASN A 205 5.14 -0.12 11.45
N ALA A 206 5.14 -0.84 10.34
CA ALA A 206 5.21 -0.28 8.98
C ALA A 206 4.14 0.79 8.67
N LEU A 207 3.02 0.83 9.39
CA LEU A 207 2.05 1.92 9.33
C LEU A 207 2.64 3.28 9.67
N MET A 208 3.72 3.33 10.45
CA MET A 208 4.41 4.59 10.75
C MET A 208 4.94 5.27 9.50
N LEU A 209 5.30 4.52 8.46
CA LEU A 209 5.74 5.06 7.18
C LEU A 209 4.67 5.94 6.51
N PHE A 210 3.38 5.66 6.71
CA PHE A 210 2.30 6.54 6.25
C PHE A 210 2.28 7.88 7.00
N ALA A 211 2.47 7.85 8.32
CA ALA A 211 2.54 9.08 9.12
C ALA A 211 3.78 9.90 8.75
N VAL A 212 4.93 9.25 8.55
CA VAL A 212 6.17 9.91 8.08
C VAL A 212 5.95 10.50 6.69
N GLY A 213 5.36 9.74 5.74
CA GLY A 213 5.01 10.23 4.41
C GLY A 213 4.08 11.44 4.45
N HIS A 214 3.08 11.44 5.34
CA HIS A 214 2.20 12.59 5.58
C HIS A 214 3.00 13.83 6.04
N VAL A 215 3.84 13.69 7.06
CA VAL A 215 4.67 14.79 7.55
C VAL A 215 5.60 15.32 6.47
N LEU A 216 6.27 14.44 5.73
CA LEU A 216 7.12 14.81 4.59
C LEU A 216 6.35 15.56 3.50
N SER A 217 5.10 15.16 3.23
CA SER A 217 4.24 15.87 2.26
C SER A 217 3.92 17.29 2.71
N VAL A 218 3.67 17.50 4.00
CA VAL A 218 3.45 18.83 4.58
C VAL A 218 4.74 19.66 4.46
N LEU A 219 5.87 19.15 4.95
CA LEU A 219 7.16 19.84 4.94
C LEU A 219 7.65 20.17 3.53
N ALA A 220 7.49 19.21 2.59
CA ALA A 220 7.93 19.40 1.22
C ALA A 220 7.18 20.53 0.50
N ARG A 221 5.91 20.78 0.87
CA ARG A 221 5.12 21.89 0.33
C ARG A 221 5.44 23.20 1.02
N GLU A 222 5.58 23.22 2.34
CA GLU A 222 5.92 24.43 3.10
C GLU A 222 7.31 24.95 2.72
N ARG A 223 8.25 24.08 2.36
CA ARG A 223 9.62 24.41 1.98
C ARG A 223 9.92 24.33 0.49
N ASP A 224 8.90 24.10 -0.32
CA ASP A 224 8.99 23.94 -1.80
C ASP A 224 10.10 22.97 -2.25
N TRP A 225 10.26 21.84 -1.57
CA TRP A 225 11.31 20.85 -1.90
C TRP A 225 11.24 20.31 -3.31
N LEU A 226 10.05 20.23 -3.89
CA LEU A 226 9.84 19.72 -5.25
C LEU A 226 9.90 20.81 -6.33
N GLY A 227 9.91 22.10 -5.97
CA GLY A 227 9.81 23.23 -6.90
C GLY A 227 11.04 24.11 -6.96
N ALA A 228 11.78 24.18 -5.90
CA ALA A 228 12.97 25.01 -5.85
C ALA A 228 14.06 24.47 -6.82
N PRO A 229 14.71 25.33 -7.62
CA PRO A 229 15.86 24.93 -8.40
C PRO A 229 16.92 24.34 -7.45
N GLY A 230 17.16 23.02 -7.58
CA GLY A 230 18.11 22.33 -6.71
C GLY A 230 19.53 22.71 -7.05
N GLY A 231 20.21 23.43 -6.14
CA GLY A 231 21.64 23.64 -6.25
C GLY A 231 22.42 22.31 -6.21
N ARG A 232 23.71 22.34 -6.64
CA ARG A 232 24.59 21.15 -6.63
C ARG A 232 24.65 20.46 -5.27
N ALA A 233 24.62 21.23 -4.17
CA ALA A 233 24.62 20.68 -2.80
C ALA A 233 23.40 19.79 -2.54
N ARG A 234 22.20 20.25 -2.90
CA ARG A 234 20.94 19.51 -2.73
C ARG A 234 20.95 18.21 -3.54
N ALA A 235 21.41 18.27 -4.80
CA ALA A 235 21.51 17.07 -5.65
C ALA A 235 22.50 16.05 -5.06
N ARG A 236 23.66 16.51 -4.54
CA ARG A 236 24.65 15.65 -3.85
C ARG A 236 24.06 15.00 -2.60
N THR A 237 23.35 15.77 -1.77
CA THR A 237 22.63 15.22 -0.60
C THR A 237 21.63 14.15 -1.03
N GLY A 238 20.86 14.38 -2.09
CA GLY A 238 19.91 13.39 -2.61
C GLY A 238 20.59 12.10 -3.07
N TRP A 239 21.73 12.19 -3.76
CA TRP A 239 22.53 11.02 -4.15
C TRP A 239 23.12 10.30 -2.93
N ALA A 240 23.62 11.03 -1.94
CA ALA A 240 24.13 10.45 -0.70
C ALA A 240 23.07 9.68 0.06
N LEU A 241 21.86 10.27 0.20
CA LEU A 241 20.72 9.61 0.84
C LEU A 241 20.28 8.36 0.10
N LEU A 242 20.23 8.41 -1.24
CA LEU A 242 19.93 7.22 -2.06
C LEU A 242 20.95 6.12 -1.80
N ALA A 243 22.25 6.42 -1.90
CA ALA A 243 23.33 5.45 -1.71
C ALA A 243 23.32 4.84 -0.30
N VAL A 244 23.20 5.69 0.73
CA VAL A 244 23.12 5.26 2.14
C VAL A 244 21.86 4.45 2.38
N GLY A 245 20.72 4.86 1.80
CA GLY A 245 19.46 4.13 1.94
C GLY A 245 19.52 2.73 1.34
N ILE A 246 20.08 2.58 0.13
CA ILE A 246 20.31 1.28 -0.49
C ILE A 246 21.30 0.45 0.34
N TRP A 247 22.38 1.07 0.80
CA TRP A 247 23.39 0.41 1.64
C TRP A 247 22.80 -0.13 2.95
N ILE A 248 22.00 0.65 3.66
CA ILE A 248 21.32 0.22 4.90
C ILE A 248 20.30 -0.88 4.61
N ALA A 249 19.51 -0.76 3.54
CA ALA A 249 18.54 -1.78 3.14
C ALA A 249 19.21 -3.13 2.82
N ALA A 250 20.44 -3.09 2.29
CA ALA A 250 21.28 -4.27 2.07
C ALA A 250 21.91 -4.85 3.34
N GLY A 251 21.52 -4.37 4.49
CA GLY A 251 22.24 -4.47 5.76
C GLY A 251 22.52 -5.85 6.32
N HIS A 252 21.90 -6.93 5.83
CA HIS A 252 22.27 -8.29 6.22
C HIS A 252 23.69 -8.68 5.74
N TRP A 253 24.26 -7.97 4.78
CA TRP A 253 25.65 -8.12 4.33
C TRP A 253 26.65 -7.36 5.21
N PHE A 254 26.20 -6.43 6.06
CA PHE A 254 27.08 -5.57 6.85
C PHE A 254 27.05 -5.96 8.35
N PRO A 255 28.22 -6.26 8.95
CA PRO A 255 28.30 -6.68 10.36
C PRO A 255 27.67 -5.70 11.35
N GLY A 256 27.83 -4.39 11.13
CA GLY A 256 27.28 -3.36 12.02
C GLY A 256 25.75 -3.32 12.01
N VAL A 257 25.11 -3.44 10.86
CA VAL A 257 23.65 -3.48 10.76
C VAL A 257 23.12 -4.79 11.33
N ARG A 258 23.83 -5.90 11.12
CA ARG A 258 23.51 -7.20 11.72
C ARG A 258 23.55 -7.13 13.24
N LEU A 259 24.61 -6.59 13.81
CA LEU A 259 24.75 -6.38 15.26
C LEU A 259 23.61 -5.53 15.83
N LEU A 260 23.27 -4.40 15.20
CA LEU A 260 22.16 -3.55 15.63
C LEU A 260 20.81 -4.29 15.58
N ARG A 261 20.57 -5.11 14.55
CA ARG A 261 19.39 -5.95 14.44
C ARG A 261 19.32 -6.97 15.57
N ASP A 262 20.44 -7.62 15.87
CA ASP A 262 20.51 -8.68 16.90
C ASP A 262 20.34 -8.08 18.31
N LEU A 263 20.94 -6.90 18.59
CA LEU A 263 20.73 -6.13 19.82
C LEU A 263 19.27 -5.70 19.99
N ALA A 264 18.62 -5.24 18.92
CA ALA A 264 17.20 -4.88 18.93
C ALA A 264 16.31 -6.09 19.21
N GLY A 265 16.69 -7.29 18.77
CA GLY A 265 15.98 -8.56 19.04
C GLY A 265 15.95 -9.00 20.52
N ILE A 266 16.78 -8.39 21.38
CA ILE A 266 16.84 -8.70 22.82
C ILE A 266 15.62 -8.12 23.57
N ALA A 267 14.99 -7.05 23.06
CA ALA A 267 13.83 -6.43 23.70
C ALA A 267 12.50 -7.10 23.23
N PRO A 268 11.83 -7.91 24.09
CA PRO A 268 10.61 -8.62 23.67
C PRO A 268 9.48 -7.70 23.19
N ALA A 269 9.38 -6.50 23.73
CA ALA A 269 8.40 -5.49 23.34
C ALA A 269 8.64 -4.91 21.93
N LEU A 270 9.84 -5.07 21.40
CA LEU A 270 10.24 -4.57 20.09
C LEU A 270 10.23 -5.67 19.01
N ARG A 271 9.83 -6.89 19.35
CA ARG A 271 9.70 -8.04 18.42
C ARG A 271 8.45 -7.96 17.55
N SER A 272 8.03 -6.76 17.11
CA SER A 272 7.03 -6.65 16.06
C SER A 272 7.66 -7.03 14.71
N TYR A 273 6.84 -7.46 13.75
CA TYR A 273 7.27 -7.72 12.37
C TYR A 273 8.08 -6.54 11.81
N SER A 274 7.64 -5.33 12.05
CA SER A 274 8.28 -4.10 11.59
C SER A 274 9.67 -3.87 12.19
N TRP A 275 9.85 -4.16 13.47
CA TRP A 275 11.16 -4.01 14.11
C TRP A 275 12.25 -4.92 13.51
N PHE A 276 11.88 -6.12 13.09
CA PHE A 276 12.79 -7.02 12.39
C PHE A 276 13.30 -6.43 11.07
N PHE A 277 12.48 -5.62 10.39
CA PHE A 277 12.76 -4.99 9.09
C PHE A 277 13.16 -3.50 9.18
N TRP A 278 13.36 -2.93 10.37
CA TRP A 278 13.62 -1.50 10.58
C TRP A 278 14.68 -0.92 9.65
N HIS A 279 15.75 -1.67 9.36
CA HIS A 279 16.83 -1.23 8.47
C HIS A 279 16.35 -1.10 7.02
N ILE A 280 15.45 -1.96 6.57
CA ILE A 280 14.85 -1.89 5.23
C ILE A 280 13.86 -0.72 5.17
N GLU A 281 13.04 -0.52 6.20
CA GLU A 281 12.11 0.61 6.32
C GLU A 281 12.84 1.95 6.31
N PHE A 282 13.90 2.05 7.10
CA PHE A 282 14.73 3.26 7.16
C PHE A 282 15.48 3.49 5.85
N GLY A 283 15.99 2.44 5.23
CA GLY A 283 16.59 2.51 3.90
C GLY A 283 15.62 3.03 2.84
N ALA A 284 14.38 2.51 2.83
CA ALA A 284 13.33 2.97 1.93
C ALA A 284 12.97 4.46 2.14
N LEU A 285 12.93 4.91 3.40
CA LEU A 285 12.71 6.31 3.75
C LEU A 285 13.85 7.20 3.22
N LEU A 286 15.10 6.80 3.38
CA LEU A 286 16.26 7.57 2.88
C LEU A 286 16.27 7.64 1.36
N VAL A 287 15.94 6.53 0.66
CA VAL A 287 15.79 6.52 -0.80
C VAL A 287 14.67 7.47 -1.23
N PHE A 288 13.53 7.45 -0.56
CA PHE A 288 12.44 8.38 -0.83
C PHE A 288 12.85 9.84 -0.66
N LEU A 289 13.53 10.18 0.44
CA LEU A 289 14.09 11.51 0.66
C LEU A 289 15.11 11.89 -0.40
N GLY A 290 15.95 10.93 -0.82
CA GLY A 290 16.92 11.11 -1.90
C GLY A 290 16.24 11.53 -3.21
N VAL A 291 15.14 10.88 -3.56
CA VAL A 291 14.31 11.24 -4.74
C VAL A 291 13.70 12.63 -4.59
N LEU A 292 13.15 12.97 -3.42
CA LEU A 292 12.56 14.30 -3.17
C LEU A 292 13.58 15.44 -3.28
N LEU A 293 14.83 15.18 -2.97
CA LEU A 293 15.88 16.18 -2.96
C LEU A 293 16.70 16.25 -4.26
N ASN A 294 16.63 15.25 -5.14
CA ASN A 294 17.48 15.17 -6.33
C ASN A 294 16.71 15.43 -7.63
N PRO A 295 16.89 16.58 -8.28
CA PRO A 295 16.23 16.89 -9.55
C PRO A 295 16.57 15.92 -10.69
N GLY A 296 17.79 15.36 -10.72
CA GLY A 296 18.21 14.39 -11.72
C GLY A 296 17.44 13.07 -11.62
N LEU A 297 17.24 12.57 -10.38
CA LEU A 297 16.39 11.41 -10.12
C LEU A 297 14.93 11.69 -10.49
N GLN A 298 14.42 12.88 -10.15
CA GLN A 298 13.06 13.28 -10.50
C GLN A 298 12.87 13.33 -12.03
N PHE A 299 13.87 13.86 -12.76
CA PHE A 299 13.86 13.87 -14.22
C PHE A 299 13.87 12.46 -14.80
N PHE A 300 14.75 11.58 -14.34
CA PHE A 300 14.81 10.17 -14.76
C PHE A 300 13.48 9.47 -14.52
N LEU A 301 12.90 9.59 -13.30
CA LEU A 301 11.64 8.98 -12.93
C LEU A 301 10.43 9.55 -13.70
N SER A 302 10.56 10.74 -14.26
CA SER A 302 9.54 11.34 -15.12
C SER A 302 9.66 10.91 -16.57
N GLY A 303 10.64 10.09 -16.93
CA GLY A 303 10.85 9.56 -18.27
C GLY A 303 9.79 8.54 -18.70
N PRO A 304 9.74 8.18 -20.00
CA PRO A 304 8.64 7.39 -20.57
C PRO A 304 8.52 5.98 -19.96
N VAL A 305 9.63 5.31 -19.70
CA VAL A 305 9.63 3.95 -19.15
C VAL A 305 9.13 3.93 -17.69
N PRO A 306 9.67 4.74 -16.74
CA PRO A 306 9.11 4.83 -15.38
C PRO A 306 7.64 5.23 -15.39
N GLN A 307 7.22 6.14 -16.27
CA GLN A 307 5.82 6.57 -16.39
C GLN A 307 4.90 5.44 -16.88
N PHE A 308 5.34 4.65 -17.85
CA PHE A 308 4.62 3.46 -18.28
C PHE A 308 4.45 2.48 -17.11
N LEU A 309 5.55 2.13 -16.42
CA LEU A 309 5.53 1.26 -15.24
C LEU A 309 4.64 1.83 -14.13
N GLY A 310 4.69 3.15 -13.90
CA GLY A 310 3.85 3.84 -12.93
C GLY A 310 2.35 3.69 -13.21
N ARG A 311 1.97 3.77 -14.49
CA ARG A 311 0.58 3.60 -14.92
C ARG A 311 0.06 2.20 -14.65
N VAL A 312 0.85 1.16 -14.93
CA VAL A 312 0.46 -0.25 -14.76
C VAL A 312 0.89 -0.84 -13.41
N SER A 313 1.46 -0.03 -12.51
CA SER A 313 2.08 -0.51 -11.27
C SER A 313 1.13 -1.30 -10.36
N PHE A 314 -0.12 -0.86 -10.22
CA PHE A 314 -1.08 -1.54 -9.37
C PHE A 314 -1.57 -2.87 -9.98
N PRO A 315 -1.96 -2.95 -11.26
CA PRO A 315 -2.18 -4.23 -11.94
C PRO A 315 -0.98 -5.18 -11.90
N VAL A 316 0.25 -4.69 -12.14
CA VAL A 316 1.48 -5.50 -12.01
C VAL A 316 1.58 -6.08 -10.62
N TYR A 317 1.37 -5.25 -9.60
CA TYR A 317 1.42 -5.68 -8.19
C TYR A 317 0.40 -6.77 -7.87
N LEU A 318 -0.81 -6.69 -8.44
CA LEU A 318 -1.88 -7.66 -8.20
C LEU A 318 -1.76 -8.95 -9.01
N LEU A 319 -1.14 -8.91 -10.20
CA LEU A 319 -1.16 -10.04 -11.12
C LEU A 319 0.15 -10.87 -11.14
N HIS A 320 1.29 -10.28 -10.76
CA HIS A 320 2.58 -10.95 -10.88
C HIS A 320 2.68 -12.25 -10.08
N PHE A 321 2.10 -12.26 -8.89
CA PHE A 321 2.24 -13.38 -7.97
C PHE A 321 1.45 -14.63 -8.42
N PRO A 322 0.15 -14.54 -8.76
CA PRO A 322 -0.57 -15.67 -9.35
C PRO A 322 0.03 -16.14 -10.68
N ILE A 323 0.57 -15.23 -11.51
CA ILE A 323 1.29 -15.59 -12.74
C ILE A 323 2.57 -16.36 -12.39
N MET A 324 3.32 -15.96 -11.39
CA MET A 324 4.51 -16.67 -10.92
C MET A 324 4.18 -18.08 -10.43
N LEU A 325 3.15 -18.23 -9.58
CA LEU A 325 2.74 -19.54 -9.04
C LEU A 325 2.16 -20.47 -10.13
N GLY A 326 1.46 -19.92 -11.12
CA GLY A 326 0.88 -20.67 -12.25
C GLY A 326 1.86 -20.80 -13.42
N LEU A 327 1.75 -19.88 -14.37
CA LEU A 327 2.49 -19.88 -15.65
C LEU A 327 4.01 -19.89 -15.44
N GLY A 328 4.55 -19.04 -14.57
CA GLY A 328 5.99 -18.96 -14.32
C GLY A 328 6.56 -20.27 -13.82
N SER A 329 5.86 -20.93 -12.88
CA SER A 329 6.25 -22.24 -12.37
C SER A 329 6.14 -23.34 -13.42
N ALA A 330 5.10 -23.30 -14.27
CA ALA A 330 4.95 -24.27 -15.36
C ALA A 330 6.08 -24.14 -16.40
N VAL A 331 6.46 -22.92 -16.75
CA VAL A 331 7.61 -22.65 -17.65
C VAL A 331 8.90 -23.14 -17.00
N PHE A 332 9.11 -22.86 -15.71
CA PHE A 332 10.27 -23.33 -14.99
C PHE A 332 10.41 -24.85 -15.08
N VAL A 333 9.35 -25.59 -14.76
CA VAL A 333 9.32 -27.05 -14.82
C VAL A 333 9.62 -27.57 -16.24
N MET A 334 8.99 -26.97 -17.24
CA MET A 334 9.17 -27.36 -18.65
C MET A 334 10.60 -27.16 -19.15
N VAL A 335 11.25 -26.07 -18.74
CA VAL A 335 12.60 -25.68 -19.22
C VAL A 335 13.71 -26.27 -18.34
N HIS A 336 13.38 -26.75 -17.11
CA HIS A 336 14.36 -27.24 -16.16
C HIS A 336 15.32 -28.35 -16.70
N PRO A 337 14.89 -29.27 -17.58
CA PRO A 337 15.82 -30.25 -18.16
C PRO A 337 17.01 -29.65 -18.93
N TRP A 338 16.90 -28.41 -19.38
CA TRP A 338 18.01 -27.68 -20.05
C TRP A 338 18.88 -26.87 -19.07
N GLY A 339 18.66 -27.03 -17.76
CA GLY A 339 19.43 -26.41 -16.69
C GLY A 339 18.64 -25.39 -15.88
N GLY A 340 18.88 -25.36 -14.58
CA GLY A 340 18.15 -24.52 -13.62
C GLY A 340 18.27 -23.01 -13.90
N ALA A 341 19.44 -22.52 -14.32
CA ALA A 341 19.64 -21.12 -14.68
C ALA A 341 18.81 -20.73 -15.91
N THR A 342 18.79 -21.57 -16.94
CA THR A 342 17.97 -21.37 -18.16
C THR A 342 16.49 -21.36 -17.79
N ALA A 343 16.04 -22.29 -16.95
CA ALA A 343 14.67 -22.37 -16.47
C ALA A 343 14.26 -21.11 -15.69
N THR A 344 15.16 -20.61 -14.82
CA THR A 344 14.91 -19.35 -14.07
C THR A 344 14.75 -18.16 -15.02
N LEU A 345 15.65 -18.01 -16.00
CA LEU A 345 15.58 -16.90 -16.95
C LEU A 345 14.34 -16.99 -17.84
N ALA A 346 13.98 -18.21 -18.28
CA ALA A 346 12.75 -18.43 -19.05
C ALA A 346 11.49 -18.10 -18.23
N ALA A 347 11.39 -18.60 -16.99
CA ALA A 347 10.28 -18.31 -16.10
C ALA A 347 10.16 -16.82 -15.79
N LEU A 348 11.29 -16.14 -15.54
CA LEU A 348 11.33 -14.69 -15.33
C LEU A 348 10.89 -13.94 -16.59
N GLY A 349 11.46 -14.25 -17.74
CA GLY A 349 11.14 -13.55 -18.99
C GLY A 349 9.68 -13.71 -19.40
N VAL A 350 9.18 -14.95 -19.43
CA VAL A 350 7.77 -15.24 -19.75
C VAL A 350 6.83 -14.65 -18.69
N GLY A 351 7.16 -14.80 -17.40
CA GLY A 351 6.34 -14.30 -16.32
C GLY A 351 6.24 -12.78 -16.30
N VAL A 352 7.35 -12.06 -16.50
CA VAL A 352 7.36 -10.59 -16.59
C VAL A 352 6.57 -10.14 -17.83
N ALA A 353 6.80 -10.76 -19.00
CA ALA A 353 6.06 -10.43 -20.22
C ALA A 353 4.55 -10.67 -20.04
N ALA A 354 4.14 -11.81 -19.51
CA ALA A 354 2.74 -12.13 -19.26
C ALA A 354 2.10 -11.16 -18.25
N THR A 355 2.83 -10.80 -17.19
CA THR A 355 2.35 -9.83 -16.20
C THR A 355 2.11 -8.45 -16.83
N LEU A 356 3.06 -7.95 -17.62
CA LEU A 356 2.91 -6.66 -18.31
C LEU A 356 1.79 -6.67 -19.35
N LEU A 357 1.68 -7.76 -20.13
CA LEU A 357 0.63 -7.92 -21.13
C LEU A 357 -0.78 -7.97 -20.51
N LEU A 358 -0.94 -8.63 -19.35
CA LEU A 358 -2.21 -8.69 -18.63
C LEU A 358 -2.48 -7.42 -17.80
N ALA A 359 -1.44 -6.72 -17.34
CA ALA A 359 -1.60 -5.49 -16.58
C ALA A 359 -2.22 -4.36 -17.40
N ILE A 360 -1.94 -4.29 -18.71
CA ILE A 360 -2.48 -3.25 -19.60
C ILE A 360 -4.02 -3.35 -19.71
N PRO A 361 -4.62 -4.48 -20.15
CA PRO A 361 -6.08 -4.60 -20.19
C PRO A 361 -6.70 -4.51 -18.79
N PHE A 362 -6.06 -5.02 -17.75
CA PHE A 362 -6.57 -4.89 -16.39
C PHE A 362 -6.65 -3.42 -15.94
N GLU A 363 -5.65 -2.61 -16.25
CA GLU A 363 -5.65 -1.17 -15.98
C GLU A 363 -6.84 -0.49 -16.68
N ILE A 364 -7.08 -0.81 -17.95
CA ILE A 364 -8.14 -0.21 -18.77
C ILE A 364 -9.54 -0.64 -18.29
N VAL A 365 -9.73 -1.95 -18.08
CA VAL A 365 -11.07 -2.55 -17.85
C VAL A 365 -11.47 -2.55 -16.38
N VAL A 366 -10.50 -2.61 -15.46
CA VAL A 366 -10.78 -2.74 -14.02
C VAL A 366 -10.36 -1.48 -13.26
N GLU A 367 -9.10 -1.06 -13.35
CA GLU A 367 -8.59 0.01 -12.49
C GLU A 367 -9.19 1.38 -12.86
N ARG A 368 -9.21 1.76 -14.13
CA ARG A 368 -9.80 3.05 -14.55
C ARG A 368 -11.28 3.18 -14.20
N PRO A 369 -12.14 2.17 -14.46
CA PRO A 369 -13.53 2.19 -14.02
C PRO A 369 -13.68 2.27 -12.50
N ALA A 370 -12.84 1.54 -11.72
CA ALA A 370 -12.84 1.62 -10.27
C ALA A 370 -12.50 3.04 -9.78
N ILE A 371 -11.51 3.70 -10.38
CA ILE A 371 -11.16 5.09 -10.09
C ILE A 371 -12.33 6.03 -10.44
N ALA A 372 -12.96 5.86 -11.60
CA ALA A 372 -14.10 6.67 -12.02
C ALA A 372 -15.30 6.51 -11.08
N LEU A 373 -15.64 5.26 -10.72
CA LEU A 373 -16.70 4.94 -9.77
C LEU A 373 -16.42 5.51 -8.38
N SER A 374 -15.19 5.37 -7.90
CA SER A 374 -14.78 5.90 -6.59
C SER A 374 -14.99 7.42 -6.48
N ARG A 375 -14.72 8.16 -7.57
CA ARG A 375 -14.95 9.61 -7.64
C ARG A 375 -16.44 9.93 -7.61
N ARG A 376 -17.27 9.21 -8.36
CA ARG A 376 -18.74 9.39 -8.40
C ARG A 376 -19.37 9.13 -7.03
N LEU A 377 -19.05 8.02 -6.39
CA LEU A 377 -19.57 7.66 -5.07
C LEU A 377 -19.10 8.62 -3.97
N GLY A 378 -17.86 9.07 -4.03
CA GLY A 378 -17.35 10.09 -3.12
C GLY A 378 -18.03 11.45 -3.29
N ALA A 379 -18.45 11.81 -4.52
CA ALA A 379 -19.19 13.04 -4.81
C ALA A 379 -20.68 12.93 -4.39
N ALA A 380 -21.33 11.78 -4.62
CA ALA A 380 -22.73 11.55 -4.27
C ALA A 380 -22.99 11.59 -2.75
N GLY A 381 -22.01 11.27 -1.91
CA GLY A 381 -22.11 11.41 -0.46
C GLY A 381 -22.24 12.85 0.04
N GLY A 382 -21.85 13.85 -0.72
CA GLY A 382 -21.91 15.26 -0.34
C GLY A 382 -23.33 15.86 -0.31
N PRO A 383 -24.18 15.69 -1.34
CA PRO A 383 -25.53 16.24 -1.38
C PRO A 383 -26.48 15.60 -0.36
N LEU A 384 -26.39 14.28 -0.13
CA LEU A 384 -27.22 13.57 0.85
C LEU A 384 -26.92 14.02 2.28
N ILE A 385 -25.65 14.27 2.61
CA ILE A 385 -25.25 14.78 3.93
C ILE A 385 -25.74 16.22 4.13
N ARG A 386 -25.66 17.09 3.10
CA ARG A 386 -26.21 18.45 3.19
C ARG A 386 -27.73 18.45 3.37
N ARG A 387 -28.44 17.52 2.72
CA ARG A 387 -29.89 17.37 2.87
C ARG A 387 -30.26 16.88 4.27
N ALA A 388 -29.52 15.88 4.81
CA ALA A 388 -29.72 15.38 6.17
C ALA A 388 -29.40 16.42 7.26
N MET A 389 -28.32 17.21 7.08
CA MET A 389 -27.98 18.30 8.01
C MET A 389 -28.99 19.46 7.94
N ARG A 390 -29.50 19.83 6.76
CA ARG A 390 -30.55 20.83 6.64
C ARG A 390 -31.89 20.34 7.19
N GLY A 391 -32.23 19.07 6.99
CA GLY A 391 -33.45 18.47 7.56
C GLY A 391 -33.39 18.32 9.09
N GLY A 392 -32.21 18.08 9.67
CA GLY A 392 -31.99 18.05 11.12
C GLY A 392 -32.12 19.43 11.77
N LEU A 393 -31.56 20.47 11.16
CA LEU A 393 -31.66 21.84 11.65
C LEU A 393 -33.08 22.41 11.51
N SER A 394 -33.82 22.05 10.46
CA SER A 394 -35.22 22.47 10.32
C SER A 394 -36.17 21.79 11.32
N ARG A 395 -35.87 20.56 11.74
CA ARG A 395 -36.64 19.88 12.80
C ARG A 395 -36.36 20.47 14.19
N GLN A 396 -35.15 20.88 14.49
CA GLN A 396 -34.81 21.56 15.74
C GLN A 396 -35.39 22.97 15.80
N ALA A 397 -35.38 23.71 14.69
CA ALA A 397 -36.02 25.06 14.62
C ALA A 397 -37.55 24.96 14.71
N GLY A 398 -38.18 23.89 14.18
CA GLY A 398 -39.62 23.67 14.30
C GLY A 398 -40.08 23.28 15.68
N ALA A 399 -39.22 22.57 16.46
CA ALA A 399 -39.53 22.18 17.85
C ALA A 399 -39.39 23.34 18.85
N ALA A 400 -38.59 24.37 18.51
CA ALA A 400 -38.41 25.55 19.36
C ALA A 400 -39.53 26.60 19.20
N ASN A 401 -40.43 26.48 18.22
CA ASN A 401 -41.49 27.44 17.92
C ASN A 401 -42.89 26.92 18.18
N VAL A 402 -43.07 26.05 19.17
CA VAL A 402 -44.40 25.66 19.68
C VAL A 402 -44.81 26.70 20.72
N PRO A 403 -45.86 27.52 20.46
CA PRO A 403 -46.33 28.50 21.44
C PRO A 403 -46.85 27.76 22.69
N PRO A 404 -46.66 28.32 23.90
CA PRO A 404 -47.16 27.70 25.15
C PRO A 404 -48.69 27.60 25.09
N ARG A 405 -49.22 26.43 25.40
CA ARG A 405 -50.67 26.21 25.56
C ARG A 405 -51.23 27.22 26.56
N PRO A 406 -52.37 27.91 26.25
CA PRO A 406 -53.02 28.79 27.24
C PRO A 406 -53.44 28.02 28.45
N ALA A 407 -53.15 28.58 29.60
CA ALA A 407 -53.56 28.02 30.90
C ALA A 407 -55.08 27.97 30.98
N THR A 408 -55.64 26.79 31.20
CA THR A 408 -57.06 26.61 31.52
C THR A 408 -57.34 27.20 32.90
N THR A 409 -58.07 28.30 32.94
CA THR A 409 -58.66 28.90 34.18
C THR A 409 -59.68 27.92 34.76
N PRO A 410 -59.66 27.65 36.09
CA PRO A 410 -60.70 26.88 36.75
C PRO A 410 -62.00 27.71 36.79
N GLN A 411 -63.11 27.11 36.37
CA GLN A 411 -64.44 27.66 36.59
C GLN A 411 -64.79 27.62 38.10
N PRO A 412 -65.41 28.69 38.71
CA PRO A 412 -65.92 28.66 40.06
C PRO A 412 -67.18 27.84 40.08
N GLY A 413 -67.29 26.95 41.13
CA GLY A 413 -68.41 26.10 41.36
C GLY A 413 -69.70 26.83 41.63
N ALA A 414 -70.85 26.28 41.18
CA ALA A 414 -72.19 26.67 41.50
C ALA A 414 -72.59 26.04 42.88
N PRO A 415 -73.38 26.75 43.70
CA PRO A 415 -73.77 26.29 45.00
C PRO A 415 -75.06 25.44 45.00
N SER A 416 -75.13 24.46 45.80
CA SER A 416 -76.19 23.93 46.68
C SER A 416 -76.03 22.47 46.91
#